data_6820cd22f0039405e1a5ca1b922edda6
#
_entry.id   6820cd22f0039405e1a5ca1b922edda6
#
_cell.length_a   1.000
_cell.length_b   1.000
_cell.length_c   1.000
_cell.angle_alpha   90.00
_cell.angle_beta   90.00
_cell.angle_gamma   90.00
#
_symmetry.space_group_name_H-M   'P 1'
#
loop_
_entity.id
_entity.type
_entity.pdbx_description
1 polymer ?
#
loop_
_entity_poly.entity_id
_entity_poly.type
_entity_poly.pdbx_seq_one_letter_code
_entity_poly.pdbx_strand_id
1 'polypeptide(L)'
;MMGEAVYEVATRLFDASDLRALYAIEEACFEPAVRFSRSLMRSLAHDPNCRTWLGIVDNVRVGFAMVGLRGDEDASAAYIWTIEVLPAFRRMGVARALLMRVEESTREAGCAAMELHVSERNADGVALYEAAEYVRMGVEAEYYGRGEDAFRYRKAIL
;
A
#
# COMPACT_ATOMS: atom_id res chain seq x y z
N MET A 1 -34.34 6.94 10.06
CA MET A 1 -33.03 7.41 9.62
C MET A 1 -32.06 6.24 9.60
N MET A 2 -31.58 5.92 8.44
CA MET A 2 -30.59 4.84 8.33
C MET A 2 -29.22 5.40 8.70
N GLY A 3 -28.67 4.91 9.81
CA GLY A 3 -27.29 5.25 10.17
C GLY A 3 -26.32 4.69 9.12
N GLU A 4 -25.20 5.39 8.88
CA GLU A 4 -24.12 4.82 8.06
C GLU A 4 -23.67 3.50 8.65
N ALA A 5 -23.57 2.47 7.80
CA ALA A 5 -23.02 1.20 8.22
C ALA A 5 -21.56 1.41 8.61
N VAL A 6 -21.23 1.15 9.88
CA VAL A 6 -19.84 1.19 10.34
C VAL A 6 -19.24 -0.18 10.09
N TYR A 7 -18.26 -0.24 9.18
CA TYR A 7 -17.54 -1.47 8.93
C TYR A 7 -16.30 -1.52 9.81
N GLU A 8 -16.14 -2.63 10.50
CA GLU A 8 -14.94 -2.87 11.29
C GLU A 8 -13.86 -3.44 10.38
N VAL A 9 -12.74 -2.73 10.27
CA VAL A 9 -11.59 -3.14 9.48
C VAL A 9 -10.52 -3.67 10.42
N ALA A 10 -10.19 -4.95 10.27
CA ALA A 10 -9.05 -5.54 10.96
C ALA A 10 -7.83 -5.58 10.05
N THR A 11 -6.65 -5.50 10.65
CA THR A 11 -5.39 -5.67 9.93
C THR A 11 -4.57 -6.75 10.62
N ARG A 12 -3.88 -7.57 9.84
CA ARG A 12 -2.94 -8.57 10.37
C ARG A 12 -1.80 -8.80 9.40
N LEU A 13 -0.72 -9.38 9.92
CA LEU A 13 0.42 -9.76 9.09
C LEU A 13 0.04 -10.87 8.11
N PHE A 14 0.70 -10.83 6.97
CA PHE A 14 0.64 -11.85 5.94
C PHE A 14 1.06 -13.22 6.51
N ASP A 15 0.33 -14.23 6.10
CA ASP A 15 0.64 -15.64 6.26
C ASP A 15 0.72 -16.29 4.88
N ALA A 16 1.51 -17.35 4.74
CA ALA A 16 1.71 -18.00 3.43
C ALA A 16 0.39 -18.41 2.76
N SER A 17 -0.63 -18.73 3.54
CA SER A 17 -1.98 -19.06 3.05
C SER A 17 -2.70 -17.88 2.39
N ASP A 18 -2.20 -16.65 2.53
CA ASP A 18 -2.79 -15.44 1.95
C ASP A 18 -2.32 -15.15 0.53
N LEU A 19 -1.32 -15.87 0.02
CA LEU A 19 -0.68 -15.51 -1.24
C LEU A 19 -1.65 -15.44 -2.43
N ARG A 20 -2.58 -16.38 -2.50
CA ARG A 20 -3.62 -16.38 -3.55
C ARG A 20 -4.52 -15.15 -3.46
N ALA A 21 -4.82 -14.71 -2.25
CA ALA A 21 -5.62 -13.50 -2.03
C ALA A 21 -4.88 -12.27 -2.52
N LEU A 22 -3.56 -12.17 -2.31
CA LEU A 22 -2.75 -11.08 -2.84
C LEU A 22 -2.82 -11.03 -4.37
N TYR A 23 -2.68 -12.16 -5.03
CA TYR A 23 -2.77 -12.22 -6.50
C TYR A 23 -4.14 -11.80 -7.00
N ALA A 24 -5.20 -12.26 -6.35
CA ALA A 24 -6.57 -11.92 -6.73
C ALA A 24 -6.86 -10.42 -6.56
N ILE A 25 -6.37 -9.81 -5.49
CA ILE A 25 -6.53 -8.37 -5.25
C ILE A 25 -5.75 -7.56 -6.30
N GLU A 26 -4.50 -7.93 -6.59
CA GLU A 26 -3.69 -7.29 -7.63
C GLU A 26 -4.38 -7.33 -8.99
N GLU A 27 -4.89 -8.50 -9.36
CA GLU A 27 -5.60 -8.69 -10.63
C GLU A 27 -6.89 -7.88 -10.72
N ALA A 28 -7.59 -7.71 -9.59
CA ALA A 28 -8.82 -6.90 -9.53
C ALA A 28 -8.54 -5.39 -9.56
N CYS A 29 -7.37 -4.96 -9.08
CA CYS A 29 -7.02 -3.54 -8.95
C CYS A 29 -6.31 -2.96 -10.18
N PHE A 30 -5.60 -3.79 -10.95
CA PHE A 30 -4.73 -3.31 -12.03
C PHE A 30 -4.92 -4.09 -13.33
N GLU A 31 -4.77 -3.37 -14.44
CA GLU A 31 -4.69 -3.95 -15.78
C GLU A 31 -3.41 -4.80 -15.92
N PRO A 32 -3.42 -5.83 -16.78
CA PRO A 32 -2.26 -6.73 -16.92
C PRO A 32 -0.91 -6.05 -17.16
N ALA A 33 -0.91 -4.95 -17.93
CA ALA A 33 0.31 -4.23 -18.29
C ALA A 33 0.99 -3.53 -17.10
N VAL A 34 0.25 -3.25 -16.02
CA VAL A 34 0.77 -2.49 -14.86
C VAL A 34 0.78 -3.31 -13.57
N ARG A 35 0.36 -4.57 -13.63
CA ARG A 35 0.39 -5.48 -12.48
C ARG A 35 1.82 -5.83 -12.09
N PHE A 36 2.05 -5.95 -10.80
CA PHE A 36 3.22 -6.67 -10.32
C PHE A 36 3.14 -8.13 -10.79
N SER A 37 4.28 -8.70 -11.16
CA SER A 37 4.32 -10.12 -11.45
C SER A 37 4.07 -10.94 -10.18
N ARG A 38 3.51 -12.12 -10.32
CA ARG A 38 3.32 -13.03 -9.18
C ARG A 38 4.64 -13.37 -8.52
N SER A 39 5.70 -13.51 -9.31
CA SER A 39 7.06 -13.78 -8.82
C SER A 39 7.56 -12.65 -7.92
N LEU A 40 7.38 -11.39 -8.32
CA LEU A 40 7.77 -10.24 -7.51
C LEU A 40 6.95 -10.15 -6.23
N MET A 41 5.64 -10.32 -6.31
CA MET A 41 4.76 -10.29 -5.13
C MET A 41 5.15 -11.36 -4.12
N ARG A 42 5.40 -12.57 -4.59
CA ARG A 42 5.84 -13.68 -3.76
C ARG A 42 7.17 -13.38 -3.09
N SER A 43 8.10 -12.85 -3.85
CA SER A 43 9.44 -12.48 -3.36
C SER A 43 9.34 -11.42 -2.25
N LEU A 44 8.55 -10.37 -2.48
CA LEU A 44 8.34 -9.31 -1.49
C LEU A 44 7.61 -9.82 -0.23
N ALA A 45 6.62 -10.68 -0.40
CA ALA A 45 5.85 -11.24 0.71
C ALA A 45 6.69 -12.13 1.63
N HIS A 46 7.75 -12.73 1.11
CA HIS A 46 8.66 -13.60 1.86
C HIS A 46 9.99 -12.94 2.23
N ASP A 47 10.21 -11.70 1.81
CA ASP A 47 11.44 -10.97 2.13
C ASP A 47 11.45 -10.56 3.61
N PRO A 48 12.50 -10.93 4.37
CA PRO A 48 12.60 -10.54 5.78
C PRO A 48 12.70 -9.03 6.01
N ASN A 49 13.09 -8.25 4.99
CA ASN A 49 13.13 -6.79 5.07
C ASN A 49 11.82 -6.12 4.64
N CYS A 50 10.82 -6.90 4.29
CA CYS A 50 9.49 -6.41 3.94
C CYS A 50 8.47 -6.85 4.99
N ARG A 51 7.37 -6.08 5.07
CA ARG A 51 6.19 -6.47 5.84
C ARG A 51 4.98 -6.33 4.93
N THR A 52 4.16 -7.35 4.94
CA THR A 52 2.88 -7.34 4.22
C THR A 52 1.75 -7.44 5.23
N TRP A 53 0.81 -6.52 5.12
CA TRP A 53 -0.36 -6.45 5.99
C TRP A 53 -1.62 -6.70 5.19
N LEU A 54 -2.51 -7.54 5.72
CA LEU A 54 -3.82 -7.81 5.14
C LEU A 54 -4.87 -6.90 5.79
N GLY A 55 -5.78 -6.37 4.98
CA GLY A 55 -7.00 -5.72 5.44
C GLY A 55 -8.16 -6.71 5.37
N ILE A 56 -8.89 -6.84 6.47
CA ILE A 56 -9.95 -7.84 6.65
C ILE A 56 -11.26 -7.13 7.01
N VAL A 57 -12.32 -7.45 6.27
CA VAL A 57 -13.69 -7.03 6.56
C VAL A 57 -14.57 -8.28 6.53
N ASP A 58 -15.34 -8.53 7.60
CA ASP A 58 -16.21 -9.70 7.72
C ASP A 58 -15.49 -11.02 7.40
N ASN A 59 -14.28 -11.19 7.92
CA ASN A 59 -13.42 -12.36 7.68
C ASN A 59 -12.98 -12.54 6.22
N VAL A 60 -13.19 -11.54 5.38
CA VAL A 60 -12.74 -11.54 3.97
C VAL A 60 -11.48 -10.71 3.82
N ARG A 61 -10.51 -11.24 3.09
CA ARG A 61 -9.29 -10.52 2.73
C ARG A 61 -9.61 -9.55 1.60
N VAL A 62 -9.72 -8.26 1.93
CA VAL A 62 -10.23 -7.24 0.99
C VAL A 62 -9.17 -6.28 0.50
N GLY A 63 -8.00 -6.29 1.11
CA GLY A 63 -6.90 -5.43 0.72
C GLY A 63 -5.59 -5.86 1.33
N PHE A 64 -4.50 -5.26 0.87
CA PHE A 64 -3.19 -5.49 1.44
C PHE A 64 -2.28 -4.29 1.24
N ALA A 65 -1.22 -4.24 2.03
CA ALA A 65 -0.13 -3.27 1.89
C ALA A 65 1.21 -3.96 2.02
N MET A 66 2.16 -3.57 1.19
CA MET A 66 3.55 -4.05 1.26
C MET A 66 4.49 -2.89 1.51
N VAL A 67 5.35 -3.01 2.51
CA VAL A 67 6.37 -2.02 2.85
C VAL A 67 7.74 -2.68 2.94
N GLY A 68 8.73 -2.07 2.27
CA GLY A 68 10.14 -2.39 2.47
C GLY A 68 10.69 -1.54 3.61
N LEU A 69 11.35 -2.17 4.57
CA LEU A 69 11.86 -1.50 5.78
C LEU A 69 13.18 -0.77 5.56
N ARG A 70 13.76 -0.87 4.35
CA ARG A 70 14.96 -0.14 3.96
C ARG A 70 14.79 0.39 2.55
N GLY A 71 14.94 1.70 2.38
CA GLY A 71 14.99 2.32 1.07
C GLY A 71 16.35 2.09 0.39
N ASP A 72 16.38 2.09 -0.94
CA ASP A 72 17.61 1.93 -1.72
C ASP A 72 18.55 3.13 -1.56
N GLU A 73 18.00 4.34 -1.57
CA GLU A 73 18.75 5.59 -1.49
C GLU A 73 18.94 6.08 -0.05
N ASP A 74 18.00 5.78 0.82
CA ASP A 74 18.02 6.19 2.23
C ASP A 74 17.62 5.00 3.10
N ALA A 75 18.59 4.41 3.81
CA ALA A 75 18.38 3.27 4.67
C ALA A 75 17.50 3.58 5.90
N SER A 76 17.30 4.86 6.24
CA SER A 76 16.42 5.29 7.32
C SER A 76 14.96 5.43 6.90
N ALA A 77 14.68 5.39 5.60
CA ALA A 77 13.35 5.50 5.05
C ALA A 77 12.83 4.13 4.63
N ALA A 78 11.58 3.85 4.96
CA ALA A 78 10.86 2.70 4.44
C ALA A 78 10.19 3.07 3.12
N TYR A 79 9.93 2.07 2.30
CA TYR A 79 9.29 2.26 1.00
C TYR A 79 7.97 1.49 0.93
N ILE A 80 6.88 2.19 0.69
CA ILE A 80 5.58 1.56 0.44
C ILE A 80 5.55 1.11 -1.02
N TRP A 81 5.54 -0.20 -1.23
CA TRP A 81 5.43 -0.80 -2.55
C TRP A 81 4.04 -0.64 -3.13
N THR A 82 3.03 -0.87 -2.30
CA THR A 82 1.64 -0.78 -2.74
C THR A 82 0.69 -0.80 -1.55
N ILE A 83 -0.46 -0.15 -1.72
CA ILE A 83 -1.66 -0.32 -0.89
C ILE A 83 -2.82 -0.54 -1.84
N GLU A 84 -3.52 -1.65 -1.70
CA GLU A 84 -4.58 -2.05 -2.63
C GLU A 84 -5.80 -2.53 -1.87
N VAL A 85 -6.97 -2.15 -2.37
CA VAL A 85 -8.27 -2.56 -1.82
C VAL A 85 -9.15 -2.99 -2.97
N LEU A 86 -9.81 -4.14 -2.82
CA LEU A 86 -10.79 -4.62 -3.79
C LEU A 86 -11.82 -3.52 -4.09
N PRO A 87 -12.18 -3.29 -5.36
CA PRO A 87 -13.11 -2.21 -5.73
C PRO A 87 -14.41 -2.19 -4.92
N ALA A 88 -14.99 -3.36 -4.64
CA ALA A 88 -16.24 -3.47 -3.88
C ALA A 88 -16.12 -3.03 -2.40
N PHE A 89 -14.90 -2.95 -1.88
CA PHE A 89 -14.63 -2.61 -0.47
C PHE A 89 -13.95 -1.26 -0.29
N ARG A 90 -13.89 -0.45 -1.36
CA ARG A 90 -13.37 0.92 -1.27
C ARG A 90 -14.33 1.83 -0.53
N ARG A 91 -13.83 2.95 0.01
CA ARG A 91 -14.57 3.94 0.81
C ARG A 91 -15.11 3.39 2.14
N MET A 92 -14.51 2.31 2.64
CA MET A 92 -14.83 1.72 3.94
C MET A 92 -13.71 1.95 4.98
N GLY A 93 -12.68 2.70 4.60
CA GLY A 93 -11.53 2.98 5.47
C GLY A 93 -10.46 1.89 5.48
N VAL A 94 -10.50 0.92 4.56
CA VAL A 94 -9.51 -0.17 4.51
C VAL A 94 -8.12 0.35 4.18
N ALA A 95 -7.98 1.18 3.15
CA ALA A 95 -6.68 1.74 2.76
C ALA A 95 -6.07 2.58 3.87
N ARG A 96 -6.88 3.38 4.55
CA ARG A 96 -6.43 4.19 5.69
C ARG A 96 -5.96 3.33 6.85
N ALA A 97 -6.70 2.29 7.18
CA ALA A 97 -6.34 1.34 8.25
C ALA A 97 -5.01 0.63 7.93
N LEU A 98 -4.83 0.22 6.67
CA LEU A 98 -3.58 -0.37 6.20
C LEU A 98 -2.42 0.62 6.30
N LEU A 99 -2.61 1.84 5.85
CA LEU A 99 -1.57 2.88 5.91
C LEU A 99 -1.14 3.16 7.35
N MET A 100 -2.09 3.30 8.27
CA MET A 100 -1.81 3.51 9.69
C MET A 100 -1.01 2.35 10.29
N ARG A 101 -1.36 1.13 9.94
CA ARG A 101 -0.64 -0.07 10.39
C ARG A 101 0.77 -0.13 9.83
N VAL A 102 0.94 0.19 8.56
CA VAL A 102 2.25 0.25 7.91
C VAL A 102 3.14 1.29 8.58
N GLU A 103 2.62 2.47 8.86
CA GLU A 103 3.38 3.54 9.55
C GLU A 103 3.81 3.10 10.96
N GLU A 104 2.90 2.50 11.72
CA GLU A 104 3.20 1.97 13.05
C GLU A 104 4.30 0.90 13.01
N SER A 105 4.17 -0.07 12.12
CA SER A 105 5.15 -1.13 11.89
C SER A 105 6.52 -0.57 11.52
N THR A 106 6.54 0.45 10.71
CA THR A 106 7.76 1.11 10.25
C THR A 106 8.46 1.88 11.37
N ARG A 107 7.68 2.57 12.23
CA ARG A 107 8.23 3.22 13.43
C ARG A 107 8.85 2.19 14.37
N GLU A 108 8.15 1.08 14.60
CA GLU A 108 8.64 -0.01 15.46
C GLU A 108 9.94 -0.61 14.94
N ALA A 109 10.12 -0.61 13.62
CA ALA A 109 11.36 -1.06 12.99
C ALA A 109 12.49 -0.04 13.04
N GLY A 110 12.24 1.18 13.56
CA GLY A 110 13.25 2.21 13.72
C GLY A 110 13.47 3.10 12.51
N CYS A 111 12.60 3.04 11.51
CA CYS A 111 12.68 3.91 10.35
C CYS A 111 12.22 5.33 10.68
N ALA A 112 12.86 6.32 10.06
CA ALA A 112 12.60 7.73 10.31
C ALA A 112 11.57 8.34 9.36
N ALA A 113 11.36 7.72 8.20
CA ALA A 113 10.50 8.25 7.15
C ALA A 113 9.87 7.15 6.30
N MET A 114 8.82 7.53 5.60
CA MET A 114 8.15 6.71 4.60
C MET A 114 8.28 7.39 3.24
N GLU A 115 8.52 6.60 2.20
CA GLU A 115 8.52 7.06 0.81
C GLU A 115 7.65 6.16 -0.05
N LEU A 116 7.11 6.72 -1.13
CA LEU A 116 6.29 5.97 -2.07
C LEU A 116 6.24 6.66 -3.44
N HIS A 117 5.85 5.89 -4.44
CA HIS A 117 5.42 6.40 -5.73
C HIS A 117 3.94 6.09 -5.92
N VAL A 118 3.20 7.01 -6.49
CA VAL A 118 1.80 6.83 -6.87
C VAL A 118 1.58 7.45 -8.24
N SER A 119 0.82 6.74 -9.11
CA SER A 119 0.45 7.28 -10.42
C SER A 119 -0.31 8.59 -10.27
N GLU A 120 0.03 9.58 -11.10
CA GLU A 120 -0.71 10.85 -11.17
C GLU A 120 -2.20 10.64 -11.49
N ARG A 121 -2.53 9.51 -12.14
CA ARG A 121 -3.90 9.15 -12.51
C ARG A 121 -4.68 8.47 -11.39
N ASN A 122 -4.00 8.07 -10.33
CA ASN A 122 -4.62 7.44 -9.17
C ASN A 122 -5.10 8.51 -8.18
N ALA A 123 -6.22 9.13 -8.47
CA ALA A 123 -6.78 10.23 -7.66
C ALA A 123 -7.06 9.81 -6.21
N ASP A 124 -7.56 8.60 -6.01
CA ASP A 124 -7.85 8.06 -4.67
C ASP A 124 -6.58 7.86 -3.86
N GLY A 125 -5.52 7.33 -4.48
CA GLY A 125 -4.22 7.15 -3.84
C GLY A 125 -3.59 8.49 -3.46
N VAL A 126 -3.59 9.46 -4.38
CA VAL A 126 -3.09 10.82 -4.14
C VAL A 126 -3.83 11.43 -2.95
N ALA A 127 -5.15 11.36 -2.94
CA ALA A 127 -5.97 11.90 -1.85
C ALA A 127 -5.67 11.22 -0.51
N LEU A 128 -5.48 9.90 -0.51
CA LEU A 128 -5.13 9.12 0.69
C LEU A 128 -3.82 9.63 1.31
N TYR A 129 -2.78 9.74 0.50
CA TYR A 129 -1.46 10.13 0.99
C TYR A 129 -1.41 11.58 1.41
N GLU A 130 -2.02 12.49 0.66
CA GLU A 130 -2.07 13.90 1.04
C GLU A 130 -2.88 14.13 2.32
N ALA A 131 -3.99 13.41 2.51
CA ALA A 131 -4.76 13.46 3.75
C ALA A 131 -3.97 12.90 4.95
N ALA A 132 -3.05 11.99 4.72
CA ALA A 132 -2.17 11.43 5.75
C ALA A 132 -0.88 12.24 5.95
N GLU A 133 -0.82 13.45 5.35
CA GLU A 133 0.28 14.41 5.51
C GLU A 133 1.59 14.01 4.81
N TYR A 134 1.50 13.17 3.78
CA TYR A 134 2.63 12.94 2.88
C TYR A 134 2.85 14.17 2.00
N VAL A 135 4.11 14.53 1.79
CA VAL A 135 4.51 15.69 1.00
C VAL A 135 5.04 15.24 -0.35
N ARG A 136 4.54 15.84 -1.42
CA ARG A 136 5.05 15.57 -2.76
C ARG A 136 6.46 16.13 -2.91
N MET A 137 7.40 15.26 -3.21
CA MET A 137 8.81 15.60 -3.36
C MET A 137 9.25 15.78 -4.81
N GLY A 138 8.47 15.27 -5.75
CA GLY A 138 8.79 15.36 -7.16
C GLY A 138 7.88 14.51 -8.03
N VAL A 139 8.19 14.53 -9.32
CA VAL A 139 7.50 13.74 -10.34
C VAL A 139 8.55 12.94 -11.10
N GLU A 140 8.29 11.64 -11.27
CA GLU A 140 9.11 10.79 -12.14
C GLU A 140 8.34 10.48 -13.41
N ALA A 141 8.84 11.03 -14.52
CA ALA A 141 8.21 10.89 -15.83
C ALA A 141 8.22 9.43 -16.28
N GLU A 142 7.09 8.98 -16.82
CA GLU A 142 6.92 7.65 -17.42
C GLU A 142 7.27 6.48 -16.49
N TYR A 143 7.15 6.67 -15.18
CA TYR A 143 7.48 5.66 -14.17
C TYR A 143 6.67 4.37 -14.33
N TYR A 144 5.37 4.50 -14.64
CA TYR A 144 4.46 3.35 -14.85
C TYR A 144 4.32 2.97 -16.32
N GLY A 145 5.08 3.60 -17.21
CA GLY A 145 5.02 3.37 -18.63
C GLY A 145 4.77 4.66 -19.41
N ARG A 146 4.61 4.52 -20.73
CA ARG A 146 4.51 5.65 -21.63
C ARG A 146 3.30 6.54 -21.32
N GLY A 147 3.56 7.80 -20.98
CA GLY A 147 2.53 8.79 -20.69
C GLY A 147 1.91 8.68 -19.30
N GLU A 148 2.47 7.87 -18.42
CA GLU A 148 1.99 7.74 -17.04
C GLU A 148 3.11 8.05 -16.04
N ASP A 149 3.05 9.26 -15.48
CA ASP A 149 4.03 9.73 -14.52
C ASP A 149 3.65 9.30 -13.10
N ALA A 150 4.65 9.24 -12.22
CA ALA A 150 4.46 9.01 -10.80
C ALA A 150 4.77 10.27 -10.01
N PHE A 151 3.96 10.52 -8.99
CA PHE A 151 4.30 11.45 -7.92
C PHE A 151 5.10 10.69 -6.87
N ARG A 152 6.17 11.30 -6.38
CA ARG A 152 6.96 10.77 -5.28
C ARG A 152 6.61 11.53 -4.01
N TYR A 153 6.24 10.79 -2.98
CA TYR A 153 5.83 11.33 -1.68
C TYR A 153 6.75 10.87 -0.57
N ARG A 154 6.88 11.71 0.45
CA ARG A 154 7.65 11.39 1.65
C ARG A 154 6.92 11.93 2.88
N LYS A 155 7.05 11.20 4.00
CA LYS A 155 6.56 11.63 5.32
C LYS A 155 7.57 11.24 6.39
N ALA A 156 7.95 12.19 7.24
CA ALA A 156 8.71 11.90 8.44
C ALA A 156 7.76 11.27 9.47
N ILE A 157 8.17 10.15 10.10
CA ILE A 157 7.31 9.40 11.04
C ILE A 157 7.91 9.27 12.44
N LEU A 158 9.10 9.80 12.65
CA LEU A 158 9.69 9.91 13.99
C LEU A 158 9.43 11.27 14.58
#